data_e55b8b55fa0f74b9d08d7f349548e009
#
_entry.id   e55b8b55fa0f74b9d08d7f349548e009
#
_cell.length_a   1.000
_cell.length_b   1.000
_cell.length_c   1.000
_cell.angle_alpha   90.00
_cell.angle_beta   90.00
_cell.angle_gamma   90.00
#
_symmetry.space_group_name_H-M   'P 1'
#
loop_
_entity.id
_entity.type
_entity.pdbx_description
1 polymer ?
#
loop_
_entity_poly.entity_id
_entity_poly.type
_entity_poly.pdbx_seq_one_letter_code
_entity_poly.pdbx_strand_id
1 'polypeptide(L)'
;YTVTSDDQLLLCDATSGAITLTLPAASTMAGKSVTAMKVDSSGNAVTFDADGSETINGSGTYALSSQYNKAQLFCDGSKWLIIHT
;
A
#
# COMPACT_ATOMS: atom_id res chain seq x y z
N TYR A 1 -1.96 -10.07 -1.46
CA TYR A 1 -0.63 -9.95 -2.09
C TYR A 1 0.36 -9.36 -1.08
N THR A 2 1.49 -10.01 -0.92
CA THR A 2 2.55 -9.53 -0.04
C THR A 2 3.54 -8.70 -0.87
N VAL A 3 3.70 -7.43 -0.50
CA VAL A 3 4.63 -6.51 -1.16
C VAL A 3 6.06 -6.96 -0.86
N THR A 4 6.93 -6.87 -1.85
CA THR A 4 8.35 -7.22 -1.72
C THR A 4 9.23 -5.99 -1.94
N SER A 5 10.51 -6.10 -1.62
CA SER A 5 11.47 -5.01 -1.81
C SER A 5 11.71 -4.67 -3.29
N ASP A 6 11.28 -5.53 -4.21
CA ASP A 6 11.41 -5.30 -5.65
C ASP A 6 10.21 -4.57 -6.24
N ASP A 7 9.11 -4.46 -5.50
CA ASP A 7 7.91 -3.79 -5.98
C ASP A 7 8.09 -2.28 -5.93
N GLN A 8 7.86 -1.60 -7.04
CA GLN A 8 7.92 -0.14 -7.13
C GLN A 8 6.57 0.45 -7.49
N LEU A 9 5.84 -0.20 -8.39
CA LEU A 9 4.51 0.23 -8.82
C LEU A 9 3.62 -1.00 -8.96
N LEU A 10 2.49 -0.96 -8.26
CA LEU A 10 1.49 -2.02 -8.32
C LEU A 10 0.21 -1.45 -8.93
N LEU A 11 -0.19 -2.00 -10.08
CA LEU A 11 -1.47 -1.67 -10.69
C LEU A 11 -2.47 -2.74 -10.26
N CYS A 12 -3.49 -2.33 -9.51
CA CYS A 12 -4.38 -3.25 -8.82
C CYS A 12 -5.77 -3.21 -9.43
N ASP A 13 -6.26 -4.35 -9.92
CA ASP A 13 -7.60 -4.52 -10.43
C ASP A 13 -8.42 -5.30 -9.42
N ALA A 14 -9.30 -4.61 -8.70
CA ALA A 14 -10.12 -5.17 -7.64
C ALA A 14 -11.54 -5.54 -8.13
N THR A 15 -11.74 -5.71 -9.44
CA THR A 15 -13.05 -6.03 -10.00
C THR A 15 -13.64 -7.31 -9.39
N SER A 16 -12.82 -8.32 -9.16
CA SER A 16 -13.28 -9.61 -8.63
C SER A 16 -13.39 -9.64 -7.11
N GLY A 17 -12.95 -8.61 -6.42
CA GLY A 17 -13.01 -8.54 -4.96
C GLY A 17 -11.95 -7.58 -4.42
N ALA A 18 -12.08 -7.22 -3.14
CA ALA A 18 -11.13 -6.36 -2.47
C ALA A 18 -9.72 -6.97 -2.47
N ILE A 19 -8.72 -6.12 -2.57
CA ILE A 19 -7.30 -6.53 -2.56
C ILE A 19 -6.66 -5.98 -1.29
N THR A 20 -5.90 -6.84 -0.59
CA THR A 20 -5.06 -6.41 0.51
C THR A 20 -3.60 -6.50 0.08
N LEU A 21 -2.89 -5.38 0.20
CA LEU A 21 -1.45 -5.31 -0.05
C LEU A 21 -0.74 -5.37 1.29
N THR A 22 -0.23 -6.53 1.64
CA THR A 22 0.45 -6.75 2.91
C THR A 22 1.88 -6.21 2.81
N LEU A 23 2.18 -5.18 3.60
CA LEU A 23 3.51 -4.58 3.63
C LEU A 23 4.45 -5.44 4.47
N PRO A 24 5.72 -5.60 4.05
CA PRO A 24 6.70 -6.30 4.87
C PRO A 24 7.11 -5.44 6.06
N ALA A 25 7.84 -6.06 7.00
CA ALA A 25 8.34 -5.33 8.16
C ALA A 25 9.16 -4.12 7.72
N ALA A 26 8.93 -2.97 8.37
CA ALA A 26 9.59 -1.71 7.99
C ALA A 26 11.11 -1.80 8.06
N SER A 27 11.64 -2.59 8.99
CA SER A 27 13.09 -2.77 9.12
C SER A 27 13.73 -3.40 7.87
N THR A 28 12.96 -4.09 7.03
CA THR A 28 13.45 -4.71 5.80
C THR A 28 13.31 -3.80 4.58
N MET A 29 12.65 -2.66 4.74
CA MET A 29 12.30 -1.77 3.64
C MET A 29 12.80 -0.34 3.84
N ALA A 30 13.71 -0.13 4.77
CA ALA A 30 14.21 1.22 5.10
C ALA A 30 14.74 1.93 3.85
N GLY A 31 14.28 3.15 3.62
CA GLY A 31 14.69 3.95 2.46
C GLY A 31 14.01 3.57 1.15
N LYS A 32 13.10 2.61 1.16
CA LYS A 32 12.38 2.17 -0.04
C LYS A 32 10.98 2.75 -0.09
N SER A 33 10.43 2.81 -1.30
CA SER A 33 9.05 3.26 -1.49
C SER A 33 8.32 2.28 -2.40
N VAL A 34 6.98 2.26 -2.26
CA VAL A 34 6.09 1.51 -3.14
C VAL A 34 4.90 2.38 -3.48
N THR A 35 4.47 2.33 -4.75
CA THR A 35 3.29 3.03 -5.22
C THR A 35 2.27 2.00 -5.68
N ALA A 36 1.01 2.18 -5.30
CA ALA A 36 -0.08 1.37 -5.82
C ALA A 36 -1.19 2.25 -6.34
N MET A 37 -1.88 1.76 -7.36
CA MET A 37 -3.03 2.45 -7.96
C MET A 37 -4.15 1.43 -8.15
N LYS A 38 -5.37 1.81 -7.75
CA LYS A 38 -6.57 1.06 -8.08
C LYS A 38 -6.99 1.44 -9.48
N VAL A 39 -6.92 0.50 -10.44
CA VAL A 39 -7.18 0.83 -11.85
C VAL A 39 -8.60 0.52 -12.29
N ASP A 40 -9.36 -0.24 -11.51
CA ASP A 40 -10.74 -0.60 -11.84
C ASP A 40 -11.76 0.38 -11.25
N SER A 41 -13.00 0.32 -11.75
CA SER A 41 -14.09 1.20 -11.30
C SER A 41 -15.05 0.53 -10.31
N SER A 42 -14.71 -0.67 -9.80
CA SER A 42 -15.57 -1.36 -8.83
C SER A 42 -15.58 -0.65 -7.48
N GLY A 43 -16.53 -1.01 -6.63
CA GLY A 43 -16.58 -0.53 -5.25
C GLY A 43 -15.62 -1.26 -4.29
N ASN A 44 -14.86 -2.24 -4.77
CA ASN A 44 -13.94 -2.99 -3.94
C ASN A 44 -12.66 -2.19 -3.71
N ALA A 45 -12.22 -2.09 -2.45
CA ALA A 45 -11.06 -1.31 -2.09
C ALA A 45 -9.75 -2.08 -2.30
N VAL A 46 -8.68 -1.32 -2.57
CA VAL A 46 -7.30 -1.81 -2.49
C VAL A 46 -6.71 -1.23 -1.21
N THR A 47 -6.32 -2.06 -0.27
CA THR A 47 -5.91 -1.63 1.06
C THR A 47 -4.47 -2.02 1.33
N PHE A 48 -3.63 -1.04 1.71
CA PHE A 48 -2.33 -1.31 2.30
C PHE A 48 -2.52 -1.73 3.75
N ASP A 49 -1.83 -2.77 4.18
CA ASP A 49 -1.90 -3.28 5.54
C ASP A 49 -0.48 -3.38 6.11
N ALA A 50 -0.18 -2.58 7.11
CA ALA A 50 1.14 -2.53 7.72
C ALA A 50 1.40 -3.78 8.58
N ASP A 51 2.68 -4.13 8.73
CA ASP A 51 3.08 -5.31 9.49
C ASP A 51 2.92 -5.08 10.98
N GLY A 52 2.26 -6.02 11.66
CA GLY A 52 2.12 -6.00 13.12
C GLY A 52 1.52 -4.70 13.63
N SER A 53 2.25 -4.01 14.50
CA SER A 53 1.84 -2.74 15.08
C SER A 53 2.40 -1.53 14.33
N GLU A 54 3.04 -1.72 13.20
CA GLU A 54 3.55 -0.62 12.37
C GLU A 54 2.40 0.20 11.78
N THR A 55 2.69 1.42 11.36
CA THR A 55 1.66 2.35 10.90
C THR A 55 1.97 2.94 9.54
N ILE A 56 0.91 3.38 8.87
CA ILE A 56 0.95 4.17 7.64
C ILE A 56 0.32 5.51 8.01
N ASN A 57 1.14 6.56 8.13
CA ASN A 57 0.70 7.88 8.62
C ASN A 57 -0.10 7.78 9.94
N GLY A 58 0.32 6.89 10.84
CA GLY A 58 -0.33 6.73 12.15
C GLY A 58 -1.51 5.76 12.17
N SER A 59 -1.85 5.13 11.04
CA SER A 59 -2.94 4.15 10.95
C SER A 59 -2.38 2.80 10.51
N GLY A 60 -3.00 1.71 10.94
CA GLY A 60 -2.57 0.36 10.57
C GLY A 60 -2.83 0.02 9.10
N THR A 61 -3.76 0.72 8.45
CA THR A 61 -4.15 0.46 7.06
C THR A 61 -4.38 1.76 6.32
N TYR A 62 -4.35 1.68 4.99
CA TYR A 62 -4.73 2.80 4.12
C TYR A 62 -5.42 2.26 2.88
N ALA A 63 -6.62 2.74 2.57
CA ALA A 63 -7.45 2.19 1.50
C ALA A 63 -7.53 3.12 0.29
N LEU A 64 -7.44 2.52 -0.91
CA LEU A 64 -7.74 3.17 -2.17
C LEU A 64 -9.11 2.70 -2.61
N SER A 65 -10.10 3.59 -2.62
CA SER A 65 -11.51 3.18 -2.79
C SER A 65 -12.13 3.59 -4.12
N SER A 66 -11.50 4.47 -4.88
CA SER A 66 -12.03 4.97 -6.15
C SER A 66 -11.06 4.65 -7.29
N GLN A 67 -11.63 4.55 -8.52
CA GLN A 67 -10.80 4.32 -9.71
C GLN A 67 -9.72 5.40 -9.82
N TYR A 68 -8.50 4.96 -10.09
CA TYR A 68 -7.29 5.79 -10.23
C TYR A 68 -6.81 6.43 -8.93
N ASN A 69 -7.40 6.12 -7.79
CA ASN A 69 -6.77 6.44 -6.51
C ASN A 69 -5.40 5.76 -6.44
N LYS A 70 -4.43 6.51 -5.95
CA LYS A 70 -3.07 5.98 -5.79
C LYS A 70 -2.47 6.51 -4.49
N ALA A 71 -1.44 5.84 -4.03
CA ALA A 71 -0.62 6.33 -2.92
C ALA A 71 0.80 5.83 -3.10
N GLN A 72 1.75 6.72 -2.85
CA GLN A 72 3.16 6.36 -2.78
C GLN A 72 3.58 6.38 -1.31
N LEU A 73 4.01 5.23 -0.82
CA LEU A 73 4.43 5.03 0.55
C LEU A 73 5.94 4.95 0.62
N PHE A 74 6.52 5.66 1.57
CA PHE A 74 7.96 5.62 1.86
C PHE A 74 8.17 4.99 3.23
N CYS A 75 9.17 4.11 3.34
CA CYS A 75 9.51 3.45 4.59
C CYS A 75 10.76 4.10 5.20
N ASP A 76 10.66 4.58 6.44
CA ASP A 76 11.79 5.17 7.15
C ASP A 76 12.57 4.17 8.01
N GLY A 77 12.20 2.88 7.96
CA GLY A 77 12.83 1.82 8.73
C GLY A 77 12.05 1.42 9.98
N SER A 78 11.04 2.19 10.38
CA SER A 78 10.20 1.86 11.54
C SER A 78 8.70 2.00 11.24
N LYS A 79 8.34 2.80 10.24
CA LYS A 79 6.95 3.03 9.84
C LYS A 79 6.87 3.44 8.39
N TRP A 80 5.66 3.54 7.87
CA TRP A 80 5.38 3.95 6.51
C TRP A 80 4.76 5.35 6.50
N LEU A 81 5.16 6.14 5.52
CA LEU A 81 4.69 7.51 5.33
C LEU A 81 4.13 7.65 3.94
N ILE A 82 2.94 8.26 3.81
CA ILE A 82 2.36 8.57 2.51
C ILE A 82 2.98 9.87 2.03
N ILE A 83 3.74 9.82 0.94
CA ILE A 83 4.45 10.98 0.42
C ILE A 83 3.82 11.55 -0.84
N HIS A 84 2.87 10.84 -1.45
CA HIS A 84 2.14 11.31 -2.62
C HIS A 84 0.83 10.54 -2.77
N THR A 85 -0.25 11.23 -3.17
CA THR A 85 -1.56 10.59 -3.44
C THR A 85 -2.19 11.05 -4.76
#